data_eda3dbcbbdf785bd377a6cef136b6f7f
#
_entry.id   eda3dbcbbdf785bd377a6cef136b6f7f
#
_cell.length_a   1.000
_cell.length_b   1.000
_cell.length_c   1.000
_cell.angle_alpha   90.00
_cell.angle_beta   90.00
_cell.angle_gamma   90.00
#
_symmetry.space_group_name_H-M   'P 1'
#
loop_
_entity.id
_entity.type
_entity.pdbx_description
1 polymer ?
#
loop_
_entity_poly.entity_id
_entity_poly.type
_entity_poly.pdbx_seq_one_letter_code
_entity_poly.pdbx_strand_id
1 'polypeptide(L)'
;MAEEKDSKTPAGEPAPKKGKRNKWLVPTVIVAVIVVLGVGFWAWHNTPGFCNSMCHKPMDKYVETLNADDPGMMASVHKQAGLGCLDCHEAKFNEQVTEVMSWSADTFEMDSNGHLVDEHVDRFASAENCLKSGCHNWNDVVNSTWGFAGNDAKYNPHSSHQDGSVQCSDCHKSHTTSELYCAKCHALNLPDGWEATHD
;
A
#
# COMPACT_ATOMS: atom_id res chain seq x y z
N MET A 1 79.14 -63.77 -14.33
CA MET A 1 78.87 -62.39 -13.87
C MET A 1 77.57 -61.98 -14.43
N ALA A 2 76.45 -62.05 -13.72
CA ALA A 2 75.16 -61.63 -14.10
C ALA A 2 74.74 -60.56 -13.11
N GLU A 3 74.52 -59.35 -13.61
CA GLU A 3 74.12 -58.19 -12.82
C GLU A 3 72.59 -58.18 -12.66
N GLU A 4 72.13 -58.31 -11.44
CA GLU A 4 70.74 -58.25 -11.00
C GLU A 4 70.27 -56.81 -10.95
N LYS A 5 69.33 -56.43 -11.81
CA LYS A 5 68.76 -55.13 -11.91
C LYS A 5 67.59 -55.00 -10.97
N ASP A 6 67.78 -54.38 -9.82
CA ASP A 6 66.75 -54.05 -8.83
C ASP A 6 65.75 -53.04 -9.41
N SER A 7 64.52 -53.51 -9.66
CA SER A 7 63.41 -52.69 -10.16
C SER A 7 62.58 -52.15 -9.00
N LYS A 8 62.91 -50.92 -8.53
CA LYS A 8 62.15 -50.20 -7.52
C LYS A 8 60.86 -49.64 -8.12
N THR A 9 59.73 -50.24 -7.81
CA THR A 9 58.38 -49.74 -8.14
C THR A 9 58.10 -48.48 -7.32
N PRO A 10 57.69 -47.37 -7.97
CA PRO A 10 57.30 -46.16 -7.24
C PRO A 10 55.99 -46.37 -6.48
N ALA A 11 55.97 -45.97 -5.22
CA ALA A 11 54.80 -46.02 -4.37
C ALA A 11 53.66 -45.17 -4.92
N GLY A 12 52.50 -45.77 -5.11
CA GLY A 12 51.32 -45.14 -5.61
C GLY A 12 50.82 -43.99 -4.69
N GLU A 13 50.54 -42.88 -5.33
CA GLU A 13 49.96 -41.68 -4.76
C GLU A 13 48.60 -42.00 -4.10
N PRO A 14 48.31 -41.51 -2.89
CA PRO A 14 47.03 -41.84 -2.20
C PRO A 14 45.87 -41.17 -2.94
N ALA A 15 44.90 -41.97 -3.36
CA ALA A 15 43.69 -41.49 -4.05
C ALA A 15 42.95 -40.46 -3.17
N PRO A 16 42.38 -39.38 -3.77
CA PRO A 16 41.68 -38.34 -3.05
C PRO A 16 40.46 -38.93 -2.31
N LYS A 17 40.42 -38.74 -0.98
CA LYS A 17 39.29 -39.18 -0.15
C LYS A 17 38.02 -38.44 -0.62
N LYS A 18 37.06 -39.13 -1.19
CA LYS A 18 35.71 -38.60 -1.50
C LYS A 18 35.09 -38.09 -0.20
N GLY A 19 35.01 -36.74 -0.06
CA GLY A 19 34.37 -36.09 1.08
C GLY A 19 32.94 -36.60 1.20
N LYS A 20 32.51 -36.97 2.39
CA LYS A 20 31.09 -37.36 2.67
C LYS A 20 30.23 -36.18 2.33
N ARG A 21 29.52 -36.21 1.19
CA ARG A 21 28.48 -35.22 0.81
C ARG A 21 27.44 -35.20 1.94
N ASN A 22 27.32 -34.08 2.65
CA ASN A 22 26.31 -33.89 3.67
C ASN A 22 24.94 -33.96 2.99
N LYS A 23 24.19 -35.05 3.22
CA LYS A 23 22.88 -35.28 2.58
C LYS A 23 21.84 -34.21 2.92
N TRP A 24 22.06 -33.48 4.03
CA TRP A 24 21.19 -32.42 4.48
C TRP A 24 21.50 -31.04 3.87
N LEU A 25 22.66 -30.87 3.23
CA LEU A 25 23.06 -29.58 2.68
C LEU A 25 22.11 -29.12 1.57
N VAL A 26 21.73 -30.01 0.66
CA VAL A 26 20.81 -29.70 -0.44
C VAL A 26 19.41 -29.29 0.05
N PRO A 27 18.72 -30.08 0.90
CA PRO A 27 17.42 -29.65 1.41
C PRO A 27 17.48 -28.40 2.27
N THR A 28 18.53 -28.18 3.06
CA THR A 28 18.71 -26.94 3.84
C THR A 28 18.84 -25.74 2.92
N VAL A 29 19.62 -25.83 1.86
CA VAL A 29 19.76 -24.73 0.88
C VAL A 29 18.42 -24.46 0.17
N ILE A 30 17.68 -25.49 -0.21
CA ILE A 30 16.35 -25.32 -0.84
C ILE A 30 15.39 -24.58 0.11
N VAL A 31 15.32 -25.01 1.38
CA VAL A 31 14.47 -24.35 2.38
C VAL A 31 14.90 -22.90 2.59
N ALA A 32 16.21 -22.63 2.71
CA ALA A 32 16.73 -21.27 2.86
C ALA A 32 16.34 -20.38 1.66
N VAL A 33 16.45 -20.91 0.43
CA VAL A 33 16.05 -20.17 -0.78
C VAL A 33 14.55 -19.88 -0.77
N ILE A 34 13.72 -20.87 -0.41
CA ILE A 34 12.26 -20.66 -0.34
C ILE A 34 11.91 -19.58 0.70
N VAL A 35 12.55 -19.60 1.86
CA VAL A 35 12.34 -18.59 2.91
C VAL A 35 12.74 -17.19 2.42
N VAL A 36 13.92 -17.08 1.79
CA VAL A 36 14.39 -15.78 1.27
C VAL A 36 13.46 -15.25 0.19
N LEU A 37 13.03 -16.10 -0.75
CA LEU A 37 12.08 -15.72 -1.80
C LEU A 37 10.72 -15.35 -1.21
N GLY A 38 10.22 -16.10 -0.22
CA GLY A 38 8.95 -15.82 0.45
C GLY A 38 8.97 -14.47 1.21
N VAL A 39 10.04 -14.20 1.96
CA VAL A 39 10.21 -12.92 2.67
C VAL A 39 10.37 -11.78 1.66
N GLY A 40 11.16 -11.97 0.62
CA GLY A 40 11.35 -10.96 -0.43
C GLY A 40 10.04 -10.65 -1.17
N PHE A 41 9.28 -11.67 -1.52
CA PHE A 41 7.96 -11.50 -2.13
C PHE A 41 6.98 -10.78 -1.19
N TRP A 42 6.92 -11.19 0.08
CA TRP A 42 6.07 -10.55 1.08
C TRP A 42 6.42 -9.06 1.27
N ALA A 43 7.71 -8.74 1.36
CA ALA A 43 8.16 -7.35 1.48
C ALA A 43 7.78 -6.52 0.24
N TRP A 44 7.95 -7.08 -0.95
CA TRP A 44 7.58 -6.41 -2.21
C TRP A 44 6.07 -6.25 -2.36
N HIS A 45 5.29 -7.29 -2.00
CA HIS A 45 3.82 -7.27 -2.03
C HIS A 45 3.21 -6.12 -1.22
N ASN A 46 3.87 -5.71 -0.13
CA ASN A 46 3.41 -4.60 0.70
C ASN A 46 3.82 -3.21 0.16
N THR A 47 4.38 -3.12 -1.03
CA THR A 47 4.76 -1.84 -1.64
C THR A 47 3.75 -1.40 -2.70
N PRO A 48 3.53 -0.07 -2.87
CA PRO A 48 2.70 0.44 -3.96
C PRO A 48 3.18 -0.02 -5.34
N GLY A 49 4.49 -0.23 -5.50
CA GLY A 49 5.10 -0.73 -6.72
C GLY A 49 4.66 -2.13 -7.11
N PHE A 50 4.27 -2.98 -6.15
CA PHE A 50 3.72 -4.30 -6.45
C PHE A 50 2.40 -4.18 -7.20
N CYS A 51 1.44 -3.44 -6.64
CA CYS A 51 0.11 -3.26 -7.23
C CYS A 51 0.21 -2.67 -8.64
N ASN A 52 1.06 -1.65 -8.83
CA ASN A 52 1.27 -1.04 -10.12
C ASN A 52 1.98 -1.98 -11.11
N SER A 53 2.94 -2.79 -10.66
CA SER A 53 3.65 -3.76 -11.52
C SER A 53 2.75 -4.87 -12.00
N MET A 54 1.79 -5.29 -11.17
CA MET A 54 0.87 -6.39 -11.50
C MET A 54 -0.31 -5.91 -12.35
N CYS A 55 -0.94 -4.81 -11.98
CA CYS A 55 -2.20 -4.37 -12.58
C CYS A 55 -2.08 -3.10 -13.44
N HIS A 56 -0.90 -2.48 -13.51
CA HIS A 56 -0.59 -1.32 -14.37
C HIS A 56 -1.74 -0.30 -14.50
N LYS A 57 -2.40 -0.32 -15.62
CA LYS A 57 -3.37 0.68 -16.06
C LYS A 57 -4.44 1.07 -15.02
N PRO A 58 -5.12 0.15 -14.32
CA PRO A 58 -6.08 0.55 -13.28
C PRO A 58 -5.41 1.13 -12.02
N MET A 59 -4.12 0.87 -11.79
CA MET A 59 -3.41 1.31 -10.58
C MET A 59 -2.55 2.56 -10.78
N ASP A 60 -2.27 2.93 -12.03
CA ASP A 60 -1.37 4.05 -12.32
C ASP A 60 -1.80 5.35 -11.62
N LYS A 61 -3.10 5.70 -11.70
CA LYS A 61 -3.63 6.92 -11.12
C LYS A 61 -3.56 6.92 -9.59
N TYR A 62 -3.84 5.79 -8.95
CA TYR A 62 -3.79 5.65 -7.49
C TYR A 62 -2.36 5.76 -6.94
N VAL A 63 -1.39 5.18 -7.65
CA VAL A 63 0.03 5.31 -7.28
C VAL A 63 0.56 6.72 -7.56
N GLU A 64 0.11 7.37 -8.63
CA GLU A 64 0.41 8.77 -8.92
C GLU A 64 -0.07 9.67 -7.78
N THR A 65 -1.34 9.59 -7.40
CA THR A 65 -1.93 10.42 -6.33
C THR A 65 -1.32 10.15 -4.96
N LEU A 66 -0.99 8.89 -4.65
CA LEU A 66 -0.24 8.55 -3.44
C LEU A 66 1.12 9.27 -3.38
N ASN A 67 1.78 9.46 -4.52
CA ASN A 67 3.11 10.06 -4.63
C ASN A 67 3.10 11.57 -4.97
N ALA A 68 1.94 12.18 -5.05
CA ALA A 68 1.79 13.56 -5.55
C ALA A 68 2.37 14.65 -4.63
N ASP A 69 2.63 14.34 -3.34
CA ASP A 69 3.03 15.33 -2.32
C ASP A 69 2.03 16.50 -2.20
N ASP A 70 0.74 16.17 -2.31
CA ASP A 70 -0.37 17.11 -2.32
C ASP A 70 -1.10 17.12 -0.98
N PRO A 71 -1.14 18.25 -0.25
CA PRO A 71 -1.83 18.35 1.04
C PRO A 71 -3.37 18.24 0.93
N GLY A 72 -3.93 18.43 -0.25
CA GLY A 72 -5.36 18.26 -0.53
C GLY A 72 -5.80 16.82 -0.73
N MET A 73 -4.86 15.88 -0.87
CA MET A 73 -5.16 14.46 -1.10
C MET A 73 -4.81 13.62 0.13
N MET A 74 -5.78 12.91 0.70
CA MET A 74 -5.52 12.11 1.91
C MET A 74 -4.49 11.00 1.68
N ALA A 75 -4.46 10.35 0.53
CA ALA A 75 -3.48 9.32 0.23
C ALA A 75 -2.04 9.86 0.31
N SER A 76 -1.81 11.06 -0.22
CA SER A 76 -0.52 11.74 -0.16
C SER A 76 -0.12 12.10 1.28
N VAL A 77 -1.05 12.71 2.05
CA VAL A 77 -0.81 13.09 3.45
C VAL A 77 -0.53 11.86 4.33
N HIS A 78 -1.30 10.79 4.17
CA HIS A 78 -1.11 9.55 4.93
C HIS A 78 0.20 8.85 4.56
N LYS A 79 0.62 8.90 3.31
CA LYS A 79 1.94 8.40 2.91
C LYS A 79 3.08 9.14 3.61
N GLN A 80 2.98 10.47 3.75
CA GLN A 80 3.96 11.26 4.49
C GLN A 80 4.01 10.88 5.98
N ALA A 81 2.87 10.43 6.52
CA ALA A 81 2.78 9.85 7.88
C ALA A 81 3.28 8.39 7.96
N GLY A 82 3.75 7.81 6.86
CA GLY A 82 4.32 6.46 6.81
C GLY A 82 3.31 5.36 6.53
N LEU A 83 2.07 5.70 6.15
CA LEU A 83 1.03 4.74 5.81
C LEU A 83 1.10 4.34 4.33
N GLY A 84 0.66 3.13 4.01
CA GLY A 84 0.59 2.59 2.66
C GLY A 84 -0.83 2.20 2.24
N CYS A 85 -0.94 1.64 1.07
CA CYS A 85 -2.24 1.26 0.49
C CYS A 85 -3.03 0.32 1.41
N LEU A 86 -2.35 -0.69 1.99
CA LEU A 86 -3.00 -1.74 2.79
C LEU A 86 -3.43 -1.29 4.19
N ASP A 87 -3.01 -0.11 4.64
CA ASP A 87 -3.49 0.48 5.89
C ASP A 87 -4.94 0.96 5.79
N CYS A 88 -5.38 1.34 4.58
CA CYS A 88 -6.76 1.70 4.26
C CYS A 88 -7.50 0.57 3.54
N HIS A 89 -6.83 -0.10 2.59
CA HIS A 89 -7.39 -1.17 1.78
C HIS A 89 -6.97 -2.53 2.34
N GLU A 90 -7.77 -3.11 3.24
CA GLU A 90 -7.49 -4.44 3.77
C GLU A 90 -7.49 -5.48 2.64
N ALA A 91 -6.36 -6.19 2.51
CA ALA A 91 -6.21 -7.26 1.53
C ALA A 91 -7.05 -8.47 1.94
N LYS A 92 -8.18 -8.71 1.24
CA LYS A 92 -8.98 -9.92 1.40
C LYS A 92 -8.74 -10.83 0.21
N PHE A 93 -8.32 -12.06 0.48
CA PHE A 93 -7.90 -13.00 -0.55
C PHE A 93 -8.96 -13.22 -1.64
N ASN A 94 -10.22 -13.36 -1.26
CA ASN A 94 -11.32 -13.54 -2.22
C ASN A 94 -11.52 -12.31 -3.12
N GLU A 95 -11.37 -11.11 -2.58
CA GLU A 95 -11.46 -9.86 -3.36
C GLU A 95 -10.28 -9.74 -4.31
N GLN A 96 -9.06 -9.98 -3.85
CA GLN A 96 -7.86 -9.98 -4.69
C GLN A 96 -7.96 -10.97 -5.86
N VAL A 97 -8.51 -12.16 -5.64
CA VAL A 97 -8.73 -13.11 -6.74
C VAL A 97 -9.72 -12.57 -7.76
N THR A 98 -10.82 -11.96 -7.31
CA THR A 98 -11.82 -11.34 -8.21
C THR A 98 -11.22 -10.19 -9.01
N GLU A 99 -10.44 -9.32 -8.36
CA GLU A 99 -9.75 -8.19 -8.99
C GLU A 99 -8.76 -8.66 -10.06
N VAL A 100 -7.95 -9.69 -9.77
CA VAL A 100 -7.02 -10.29 -10.73
C VAL A 100 -7.78 -10.91 -11.91
N MET A 101 -8.91 -11.54 -11.67
CA MET A 101 -9.75 -12.10 -12.74
C MET A 101 -10.34 -11.00 -13.63
N SER A 102 -10.89 -9.93 -13.05
CA SER A 102 -11.40 -8.77 -13.78
C SER A 102 -10.31 -8.08 -14.59
N TRP A 103 -9.13 -7.91 -13.98
CA TRP A 103 -7.98 -7.34 -14.68
C TRP A 103 -7.54 -8.21 -15.86
N SER A 104 -7.43 -9.53 -15.67
CA SER A 104 -7.01 -10.45 -16.73
C SER A 104 -8.02 -10.57 -17.87
N ALA A 105 -9.28 -10.33 -17.60
CA ALA A 105 -10.37 -10.33 -18.57
C ALA A 105 -10.65 -8.95 -19.19
N ASP A 106 -9.95 -7.89 -18.74
CA ASP A 106 -10.17 -6.49 -19.14
C ASP A 106 -11.63 -6.05 -18.93
N THR A 107 -12.24 -6.46 -17.79
CA THR A 107 -13.65 -6.20 -17.48
C THR A 107 -13.84 -5.11 -16.42
N PHE A 108 -12.78 -4.41 -16.00
CA PHE A 108 -12.86 -3.25 -15.12
C PHE A 108 -13.25 -1.99 -15.90
N GLU A 109 -14.07 -1.16 -15.30
CA GLU A 109 -14.46 0.14 -15.84
C GLU A 109 -13.66 1.27 -15.19
N MET A 110 -13.31 2.29 -15.97
CA MET A 110 -12.62 3.48 -15.49
C MET A 110 -13.42 4.73 -15.87
N ASP A 111 -13.44 5.71 -14.97
CA ASP A 111 -14.02 7.02 -15.23
C ASP A 111 -13.13 7.87 -16.15
N SER A 112 -13.61 9.06 -16.52
CA SER A 112 -12.87 10.00 -17.38
C SER A 112 -11.58 10.53 -16.73
N ASN A 113 -11.43 10.40 -15.42
CA ASN A 113 -10.28 10.86 -14.65
C ASN A 113 -9.25 9.76 -14.40
N GLY A 114 -9.54 8.53 -14.86
CA GLY A 114 -8.67 7.38 -14.72
C GLY A 114 -8.80 6.65 -13.37
N HIS A 115 -9.93 6.81 -12.67
CA HIS A 115 -10.25 6.04 -11.49
C HIS A 115 -11.17 4.87 -11.84
N LEU A 116 -11.06 3.78 -11.07
CA LEU A 116 -11.98 2.66 -11.19
C LEU A 116 -13.40 3.08 -10.77
N VAL A 117 -14.38 2.69 -11.56
CA VAL A 117 -15.79 2.75 -11.18
C VAL A 117 -16.07 1.53 -10.30
N ASP A 118 -16.11 1.74 -8.99
CA ASP A 118 -16.33 0.66 -8.01
C ASP A 118 -17.65 0.88 -7.27
N GLU A 119 -18.51 -0.12 -7.26
CA GLU A 119 -19.76 -0.12 -6.50
C GLU A 119 -19.53 -0.24 -4.97
N HIS A 120 -18.29 -0.52 -4.54
CA HIS A 120 -17.95 -0.80 -3.13
C HIS A 120 -17.17 0.34 -2.46
N VAL A 121 -17.12 1.53 -3.07
CA VAL A 121 -16.38 2.69 -2.50
C VAL A 121 -16.86 3.07 -1.09
N ASP A 122 -18.14 2.87 -0.79
CA ASP A 122 -18.75 3.27 0.48
C ASP A 122 -18.07 2.66 1.70
N ARG A 123 -17.53 1.45 1.58
CA ARG A 123 -16.86 0.78 2.69
C ARG A 123 -15.55 1.47 3.10
N PHE A 124 -14.81 2.04 2.16
CA PHE A 124 -13.57 2.78 2.42
C PHE A 124 -13.83 4.22 2.83
N ALA A 125 -14.97 4.75 2.40
CA ALA A 125 -15.42 6.10 2.64
C ALA A 125 -16.08 6.28 4.02
N SER A 126 -16.38 5.19 4.72
CA SER A 126 -17.13 5.23 5.97
C SER A 126 -16.32 5.78 7.15
N ALA A 127 -17.01 6.43 8.10
CA ALA A 127 -16.42 6.86 9.35
C ALA A 127 -15.80 5.69 10.15
N GLU A 128 -16.37 4.48 10.04
CA GLU A 128 -15.84 3.28 10.69
C GLU A 128 -14.43 2.95 10.23
N ASN A 129 -14.13 3.09 8.93
CA ASN A 129 -12.78 2.87 8.41
C ASN A 129 -11.78 3.92 8.91
N CYS A 130 -12.20 5.18 9.03
CA CYS A 130 -11.34 6.26 9.51
C CYS A 130 -11.09 6.19 11.03
N LEU A 131 -12.11 5.80 11.80
CA LEU A 131 -12.07 5.74 13.26
C LEU A 131 -11.69 4.35 13.80
N LYS A 132 -11.25 3.43 12.96
CA LYS A 132 -10.77 2.12 13.41
C LYS A 132 -9.62 2.24 14.41
N SER A 133 -9.44 1.21 15.24
CA SER A 133 -8.44 1.22 16.32
C SER A 133 -7.03 1.56 15.80
N GLY A 134 -6.41 2.53 16.43
CA GLY A 134 -5.05 2.98 16.09
C GLY A 134 -4.97 4.05 15.00
N CYS A 135 -6.13 4.46 14.42
CA CYS A 135 -6.20 5.53 13.43
C CYS A 135 -6.69 6.84 14.09
N HIS A 136 -7.83 7.37 13.69
CA HIS A 136 -8.33 8.63 14.22
C HIS A 136 -9.21 8.43 15.47
N ASN A 137 -9.13 9.38 16.40
CA ASN A 137 -10.07 9.52 17.51
C ASN A 137 -10.95 10.74 17.25
N TRP A 138 -12.28 10.58 17.38
CA TRP A 138 -13.21 11.65 17.07
C TRP A 138 -12.97 12.93 17.86
N ASN A 139 -12.72 12.82 19.17
CA ASN A 139 -12.46 14.00 19.99
C ASN A 139 -11.19 14.73 19.58
N ASP A 140 -10.16 13.99 19.18
CA ASP A 140 -8.91 14.58 18.70
C ASP A 140 -9.12 15.28 17.36
N VAL A 141 -9.92 14.69 16.45
CA VAL A 141 -10.32 15.30 15.18
C VAL A 141 -11.06 16.62 15.42
N VAL A 142 -12.07 16.62 16.28
CA VAL A 142 -12.82 17.84 16.65
C VAL A 142 -11.88 18.90 17.24
N ASN A 143 -11.01 18.50 18.17
CA ASN A 143 -10.13 19.44 18.86
C ASN A 143 -9.05 20.04 17.93
N SER A 144 -8.55 19.26 16.98
CA SER A 144 -7.48 19.72 16.06
C SER A 144 -7.98 20.67 14.99
N THR A 145 -9.30 20.77 14.77
CA THR A 145 -9.88 21.56 13.70
C THR A 145 -10.55 22.87 14.15
N TRP A 146 -10.42 23.23 15.42
CA TRP A 146 -10.82 24.56 15.90
C TRP A 146 -9.97 25.64 15.23
N GLY A 147 -10.61 26.57 14.51
CA GLY A 147 -9.91 27.66 13.83
C GLY A 147 -9.08 27.21 12.61
N PHE A 148 -9.45 26.10 11.94
CA PHE A 148 -8.81 25.60 10.74
C PHE A 148 -8.63 26.72 9.69
N ALA A 149 -7.51 26.72 9.00
CA ALA A 149 -7.17 27.72 7.98
C ALA A 149 -7.38 29.20 8.43
N GLY A 150 -7.33 29.46 9.76
CA GLY A 150 -7.56 30.80 10.32
C GLY A 150 -9.04 31.24 10.38
N ASN A 151 -9.97 30.32 10.17
CA ASN A 151 -11.39 30.58 10.30
C ASN A 151 -11.83 30.75 11.78
N ASP A 152 -13.00 31.39 11.98
CA ASP A 152 -13.61 31.49 13.32
C ASP A 152 -13.92 30.07 13.85
N ALA A 153 -13.57 29.82 15.10
CA ALA A 153 -13.75 28.52 15.77
C ALA A 153 -15.19 27.97 15.73
N LYS A 154 -16.19 28.86 15.64
CA LYS A 154 -17.60 28.44 15.52
C LYS A 154 -17.90 27.64 14.24
N TYR A 155 -17.04 27.73 13.24
CA TYR A 155 -17.17 27.01 11.96
C TYR A 155 -16.42 25.67 11.95
N ASN A 156 -16.07 25.11 13.12
CA ASN A 156 -15.42 23.80 13.17
C ASN A 156 -16.22 22.74 12.38
N PRO A 157 -15.64 22.16 11.30
CA PRO A 157 -16.36 21.27 10.40
C PRO A 157 -16.74 19.93 11.06
N HIS A 158 -16.07 19.57 12.16
CA HIS A 158 -16.32 18.33 12.89
C HIS A 158 -17.20 18.51 14.14
N SER A 159 -17.68 19.72 14.43
CA SER A 159 -18.60 19.97 15.53
C SER A 159 -19.91 20.63 15.11
N SER A 160 -19.92 21.28 13.93
CA SER A 160 -21.09 22.00 13.40
C SER A 160 -21.86 21.11 12.43
N HIS A 161 -23.18 21.12 12.53
CA HIS A 161 -24.06 20.32 11.64
C HIS A 161 -23.80 18.81 11.66
N GLN A 162 -23.28 18.27 12.78
CA GLN A 162 -22.94 16.85 12.90
C GLN A 162 -24.16 16.02 13.33
N ASP A 163 -25.15 15.97 12.47
CA ASP A 163 -26.34 15.13 12.62
C ASP A 163 -26.21 13.74 11.94
N GLY A 164 -25.00 13.43 11.41
CA GLY A 164 -24.72 12.20 10.70
C GLY A 164 -25.04 12.26 9.19
N SER A 165 -25.46 13.41 8.69
CA SER A 165 -25.74 13.60 7.26
C SER A 165 -24.48 13.78 6.41
N VAL A 166 -23.35 14.16 7.03
CA VAL A 166 -22.06 14.39 6.35
C VAL A 166 -21.07 13.28 6.75
N GLN A 167 -20.55 12.59 5.76
CA GLN A 167 -19.53 11.55 5.94
C GLN A 167 -18.12 12.12 5.80
N CYS A 168 -17.11 11.43 6.32
CA CYS A 168 -15.72 11.86 6.19
C CYS A 168 -15.32 12.06 4.73
N SER A 169 -15.77 11.17 3.86
CA SER A 169 -15.49 11.18 2.41
C SER A 169 -16.20 12.29 1.63
N ASP A 170 -17.21 12.96 2.22
CA ASP A 170 -17.84 14.09 1.54
C ASP A 170 -16.86 15.25 1.37
N CYS A 171 -15.93 15.39 2.33
CA CYS A 171 -14.90 16.41 2.30
C CYS A 171 -13.51 15.83 2.00
N HIS A 172 -13.11 14.78 2.73
CA HIS A 172 -11.80 14.18 2.63
C HIS A 172 -11.73 13.17 1.49
N LYS A 173 -11.03 13.52 0.42
CA LYS A 173 -10.85 12.66 -0.76
C LYS A 173 -9.46 11.99 -0.72
N SER A 174 -9.42 10.67 -0.94
CA SER A 174 -8.17 9.93 -0.88
C SER A 174 -7.32 10.09 -2.13
N HIS A 175 -7.93 9.98 -3.30
CA HIS A 175 -7.23 9.96 -4.60
C HIS A 175 -7.65 11.11 -5.54
N THR A 176 -8.37 12.07 -5.03
CA THR A 176 -8.72 13.32 -5.68
C THR A 176 -8.55 14.46 -4.69
N THR A 177 -8.64 15.70 -5.14
CA THR A 177 -8.56 16.87 -4.27
C THR A 177 -9.71 16.90 -3.27
N SER A 178 -9.40 17.11 -1.99
CA SER A 178 -10.40 17.26 -0.94
C SER A 178 -11.17 18.58 -1.09
N GLU A 179 -12.43 18.56 -0.70
CA GLU A 179 -13.33 19.68 -0.89
C GLU A 179 -13.94 20.13 0.44
N LEU A 180 -14.00 21.43 0.66
CA LEU A 180 -14.64 21.97 1.85
C LEU A 180 -16.16 22.10 1.61
N TYR A 181 -16.94 21.11 2.07
CA TYR A 181 -18.40 21.07 1.92
C TYR A 181 -19.10 22.32 2.49
N CYS A 182 -18.60 22.85 3.61
CA CYS A 182 -19.14 24.05 4.24
C CYS A 182 -19.08 25.29 3.33
N ALA A 183 -18.19 25.32 2.36
CA ALA A 183 -18.03 26.42 1.41
C ALA A 183 -19.24 26.61 0.49
N LYS A 184 -20.15 25.63 0.38
CA LYS A 184 -21.44 25.78 -0.30
C LYS A 184 -22.31 26.90 0.29
N CYS A 185 -22.21 27.15 1.60
CA CYS A 185 -23.05 28.09 2.31
C CYS A 185 -22.25 29.20 3.03
N HIS A 186 -21.00 28.93 3.39
CA HIS A 186 -20.17 29.83 4.18
C HIS A 186 -18.94 30.31 3.40
N ALA A 187 -18.64 31.59 3.47
CA ALA A 187 -17.38 32.16 2.96
C ALA A 187 -16.25 31.83 3.96
N LEU A 188 -15.52 30.78 3.71
CA LEU A 188 -14.45 30.29 4.57
C LEU A 188 -13.12 30.25 3.84
N ASN A 189 -12.02 30.39 4.61
CA ASN A 189 -10.70 30.07 4.10
C ASN A 189 -10.57 28.55 3.90
N LEU A 190 -9.94 28.17 2.81
CA LEU A 190 -9.71 26.76 2.51
C LEU A 190 -8.39 26.30 3.13
N PRO A 191 -8.29 25.06 3.60
CA PRO A 191 -7.00 24.45 3.88
C PRO A 191 -6.12 24.38 2.63
N ASP A 192 -4.81 24.27 2.82
CA ASP A 192 -3.85 24.16 1.71
C ASP A 192 -4.16 22.95 0.84
N GLY A 193 -4.21 23.15 -0.47
CA GLY A 193 -4.50 22.12 -1.46
C GLY A 193 -5.98 21.72 -1.58
N TRP A 194 -6.88 22.30 -0.78
CA TRP A 194 -8.32 22.01 -0.83
C TRP A 194 -9.06 22.91 -1.80
N GLU A 195 -10.18 22.43 -2.29
CA GLU A 195 -11.10 23.19 -3.13
C GLU A 195 -12.43 23.46 -2.40
N ALA A 196 -13.14 24.51 -2.85
CA ALA A 196 -14.53 24.69 -2.44
C ALA A 196 -15.40 23.68 -3.18
N THR A 197 -16.34 23.06 -2.48
CA THR A 197 -17.32 22.20 -3.16
C THR A 197 -18.16 23.06 -4.11
N HIS A 198 -18.20 22.66 -5.36
CA HIS A 198 -19.05 23.26 -6.40
C HIS A 198 -20.34 22.42 -6.56
N ASP A 199 -21.44 23.09 -6.87
CA ASP A 199 -22.74 22.44 -7.18
C ASP A 199 -22.70 21.65 -8.49
#